data_5fa96de0df70a31208c220ec8985aaa4
#
_entry.id   5fa96de0df70a31208c220ec8985aaa4
#
_cell.length_a   1.000
_cell.length_b   1.000
_cell.length_c   1.000
_cell.angle_alpha   90.00
_cell.angle_beta   90.00
_cell.angle_gamma   90.00
#
_symmetry.space_group_name_H-M   'P 1'
#
loop_
_entity.id
_entity.type
_entity.pdbx_description
1 polymer ?
#
loop_
_entity_poly.entity_id
_entity_poly.type
_entity_poly.pdbx_seq_one_letter_code
_entity_poly.pdbx_strand_id
1 'polypeptide(L)'
;DIKMLLAEYQPQPKLVTKISEIRKPRFPVIDAHNHTGEDFGGGWCRRPVSEFVGVLDAAGVTHFVDLDGGWGEDILRQRLDKFKAVIPDRYLVFAGVNWSAWPQKGDSFGEWAAERLREQARWGAQGLKIWKNFGLHVCDQHDRLVPIDDARLDPVWQTAAELNLPVLLHVADPVAFFDPLNRNNERWEELHAHPDWQFPSP
;
A
#
# COMPACT_ATOMS: atom_id res chain seq x y z
N ASP A 1 -46.04 3.15 7.50
CA ASP A 1 -44.60 2.90 7.44
C ASP A 1 -44.09 3.10 6.00
N ILE A 2 -43.32 4.15 5.79
CA ILE A 2 -42.65 4.38 4.50
C ILE A 2 -41.45 3.46 4.48
N LYS A 3 -41.52 2.42 3.63
CA LYS A 3 -40.35 1.58 3.35
C LYS A 3 -39.54 2.28 2.30
N MET A 4 -38.39 2.83 2.69
CA MET A 4 -37.40 3.41 1.78
C MET A 4 -36.23 2.45 1.67
N LEU A 5 -35.77 2.18 0.45
CA LEU A 5 -34.54 1.42 0.23
C LEU A 5 -33.35 2.32 0.53
N LEU A 6 -32.26 1.73 1.02
CA LEU A 6 -31.03 2.47 1.32
C LEU A 6 -30.51 3.21 0.09
N ALA A 7 -30.63 2.61 -1.12
CA ALA A 7 -30.27 3.22 -2.38
C ALA A 7 -31.12 4.47 -2.75
N GLU A 8 -32.30 4.64 -2.14
CA GLU A 8 -33.18 5.78 -2.36
C GLU A 8 -32.99 6.86 -1.29
N TYR A 9 -32.20 6.57 -0.24
CA TYR A 9 -31.93 7.49 0.85
C TYR A 9 -30.97 8.58 0.40
N GLN A 10 -31.49 9.78 0.19
CA GLN A 10 -30.72 10.98 -0.22
C GLN A 10 -30.94 12.09 0.80
N PRO A 11 -30.26 12.05 1.94
CA PRO A 11 -30.41 13.05 2.98
C PRO A 11 -29.95 14.42 2.49
N GLN A 12 -30.77 15.44 2.72
CA GLN A 12 -30.37 16.82 2.48
C GLN A 12 -29.96 17.46 3.81
N PRO A 13 -28.66 17.70 4.02
CA PRO A 13 -28.18 18.32 5.23
C PRO A 13 -28.72 19.75 5.35
N LYS A 14 -29.26 20.06 6.53
CA LYS A 14 -29.72 21.43 6.84
C LYS A 14 -28.61 22.29 7.47
N LEU A 15 -27.46 21.71 7.72
CA LEU A 15 -26.31 22.43 8.23
C LEU A 15 -25.77 23.35 7.13
N VAL A 16 -25.83 24.65 7.36
CA VAL A 16 -25.23 25.66 6.47
C VAL A 16 -23.82 25.91 6.95
N THR A 17 -22.85 25.48 6.16
CA THR A 17 -21.44 25.74 6.40
C THR A 17 -20.87 26.64 5.32
N LYS A 18 -19.74 27.30 5.65
CA LYS A 18 -18.99 28.06 4.65
C LYS A 18 -18.51 27.08 3.56
N ILE A 19 -18.93 27.31 2.33
CA ILE A 19 -18.43 26.57 1.18
C ILE A 19 -17.13 27.24 0.70
N SER A 20 -16.04 26.50 0.69
CA SER A 20 -14.77 26.94 0.12
C SER A 20 -14.44 26.08 -1.09
N GLU A 21 -14.44 26.70 -2.27
CA GLU A 21 -13.99 26.03 -3.49
C GLU A 21 -12.46 26.07 -3.55
N ILE A 22 -11.80 25.01 -3.10
CA ILE A 22 -10.36 24.87 -3.20
C ILE A 22 -10.08 24.03 -4.44
N ARG A 23 -9.63 24.69 -5.53
CA ARG A 23 -9.36 24.02 -6.82
C ARG A 23 -7.93 23.53 -6.94
N LYS A 24 -7.00 24.12 -6.21
CA LYS A 24 -5.58 23.73 -6.19
C LYS A 24 -4.99 23.91 -4.78
N PRO A 25 -4.03 23.08 -4.39
CA PRO A 25 -3.30 23.29 -3.17
C PRO A 25 -2.49 24.58 -3.25
N ARG A 26 -2.26 25.24 -2.11
CA ARG A 26 -1.44 26.46 -2.02
C ARG A 26 0.05 26.16 -2.21
N PHE A 27 0.48 24.98 -1.80
CA PHE A 27 1.87 24.53 -1.86
C PHE A 27 1.98 23.28 -2.74
N PRO A 28 3.18 23.02 -3.28
CA PRO A 28 3.43 21.75 -3.97
C PRO A 28 3.07 20.56 -3.07
N VAL A 29 2.42 19.56 -3.63
CA VAL A 29 1.97 18.37 -2.91
C VAL A 29 2.86 17.19 -3.26
N ILE A 30 3.22 16.41 -2.26
CA ILE A 30 3.78 15.06 -2.41
C ILE A 30 2.65 14.09 -2.07
N ASP A 31 2.24 13.28 -3.03
CA ASP A 31 1.34 12.15 -2.78
C ASP A 31 2.18 11.00 -2.23
N ALA A 32 2.14 10.84 -0.91
CA ALA A 32 3.03 9.92 -0.19
C ALA A 32 2.51 8.49 -0.08
N HIS A 33 1.29 8.20 -0.54
CA HIS A 33 0.68 6.88 -0.44
C HIS A 33 -0.30 6.64 -1.58
N ASN A 34 0.18 6.01 -2.64
CA ASN A 34 -0.68 5.68 -3.76
C ASN A 34 -0.19 4.41 -4.50
N HIS A 35 -0.91 4.07 -5.57
CA HIS A 35 -0.73 2.85 -6.35
C HIS A 35 -0.93 3.17 -7.83
N THR A 36 -0.19 2.51 -8.72
CA THR A 36 -0.34 2.62 -10.17
C THR A 36 -0.93 1.36 -10.81
N GLY A 37 -1.12 0.31 -10.03
CA GLY A 37 -1.67 -0.97 -10.47
C GLY A 37 -3.15 -0.95 -10.76
N GLU A 38 -3.67 -2.12 -11.16
CA GLU A 38 -5.05 -2.29 -11.60
C GLU A 38 -6.03 -2.25 -10.44
N ASP A 39 -5.67 -2.87 -9.31
CA ASP A 39 -6.61 -3.12 -8.21
C ASP A 39 -6.92 -1.87 -7.40
N PHE A 40 -5.95 -0.96 -7.24
CA PHE A 40 -6.12 0.21 -6.40
C PHE A 40 -5.86 1.53 -7.12
N GLY A 41 -5.06 1.53 -8.17
CA GLY A 41 -4.48 2.74 -8.76
C GLY A 41 -5.09 3.19 -10.07
N GLY A 42 -6.24 2.69 -10.48
CA GLY A 42 -6.90 3.13 -11.72
C GLY A 42 -6.21 2.72 -13.01
N GLY A 43 -5.42 1.65 -12.97
CA GLY A 43 -4.86 1.00 -14.15
C GLY A 43 -3.82 1.82 -14.91
N TRP A 44 -3.06 2.67 -14.22
CA TRP A 44 -2.03 3.51 -14.85
C TRP A 44 -0.96 2.72 -15.59
N CYS A 45 -0.77 1.45 -15.22
CA CYS A 45 0.16 0.56 -15.89
C CYS A 45 -0.20 0.27 -17.34
N ARG A 46 -1.46 0.41 -17.74
CA ARG A 46 -1.92 0.23 -19.13
C ARG A 46 -2.02 1.53 -19.92
N ARG A 47 -1.91 2.67 -19.24
CA ARG A 47 -2.11 4.00 -19.83
C ARG A 47 -0.76 4.67 -20.16
N PRO A 48 -0.73 5.65 -21.09
CA PRO A 48 0.45 6.45 -21.33
C PRO A 48 0.90 7.22 -20.08
N VAL A 49 2.21 7.30 -19.85
CA VAL A 49 2.76 8.07 -18.71
C VAL A 49 2.42 9.56 -18.82
N SER A 50 2.25 10.09 -20.04
CA SER A 50 1.83 11.48 -20.26
C SER A 50 0.44 11.80 -19.71
N GLU A 51 -0.49 10.84 -19.73
CA GLU A 51 -1.80 11.02 -19.11
C GLU A 51 -1.68 11.08 -17.58
N PHE A 52 -0.85 10.20 -17.00
CA PHE A 52 -0.56 10.21 -15.57
C PHE A 52 0.03 11.55 -15.12
N VAL A 53 1.03 12.04 -15.85
CA VAL A 53 1.64 13.37 -15.61
C VAL A 53 0.59 14.48 -15.69
N GLY A 54 -0.29 14.44 -16.68
CA GLY A 54 -1.37 15.43 -16.84
C GLY A 54 -2.31 15.48 -15.61
N VAL A 55 -2.62 14.33 -15.01
CA VAL A 55 -3.43 14.27 -13.78
C VAL A 55 -2.67 14.85 -12.58
N LEU A 56 -1.39 14.50 -12.42
CA LEU A 56 -0.56 15.06 -11.34
C LEU A 56 -0.46 16.59 -11.46
N ASP A 57 -0.25 17.11 -12.66
CA ASP A 57 -0.14 18.56 -12.93
C ASP A 57 -1.46 19.27 -12.62
N ALA A 58 -2.59 18.70 -13.04
CA ALA A 58 -3.91 19.25 -12.78
C ALA A 58 -4.22 19.31 -11.28
N ALA A 59 -3.75 18.32 -10.51
CA ALA A 59 -3.93 18.25 -9.07
C ALA A 59 -2.87 19.05 -8.27
N GLY A 60 -1.82 19.55 -8.92
CA GLY A 60 -0.69 20.23 -8.25
C GLY A 60 0.22 19.27 -7.47
N VAL A 61 0.23 17.99 -7.84
CA VAL A 61 1.09 16.95 -7.25
C VAL A 61 2.44 16.99 -7.95
N THR A 62 3.49 17.26 -7.19
CA THR A 62 4.85 17.35 -7.72
C THR A 62 5.59 16.02 -7.66
N HIS A 63 5.34 15.23 -6.61
CA HIS A 63 5.95 13.92 -6.42
C HIS A 63 4.87 12.90 -6.05
N PHE A 64 5.07 11.70 -6.51
CA PHE A 64 4.16 10.57 -6.33
C PHE A 64 4.93 9.36 -5.80
N VAL A 65 4.47 8.80 -4.70
CA VAL A 65 5.04 7.58 -4.10
C VAL A 65 4.15 6.41 -4.46
N ASP A 66 4.68 5.51 -5.29
CA ASP A 66 4.03 4.25 -5.63
C ASP A 66 4.48 3.14 -4.67
N LEU A 67 3.52 2.51 -4.03
CA LEU A 67 3.75 1.44 -3.06
C LEU A 67 3.64 0.04 -3.68
N ASP A 68 3.29 -0.06 -4.97
CA ASP A 68 3.10 -1.34 -5.64
C ASP A 68 4.38 -2.18 -5.79
N GLY A 69 5.55 -1.56 -5.78
CA GLY A 69 6.81 -2.31 -5.72
C GLY A 69 6.92 -3.21 -4.48
N GLY A 70 6.15 -2.91 -3.44
CA GLY A 70 6.01 -3.75 -2.25
C GLY A 70 5.32 -5.11 -2.50
N TRP A 71 4.64 -5.29 -3.63
CA TRP A 71 4.04 -6.57 -4.00
C TRP A 71 5.04 -7.59 -4.53
N GLY A 72 6.22 -7.15 -4.97
CA GLY A 72 7.27 -8.05 -5.46
C GLY A 72 8.24 -7.39 -6.42
N GLU A 73 9.36 -8.06 -6.62
CA GLU A 73 10.48 -7.53 -7.42
C GLU A 73 10.11 -7.34 -8.90
N ASP A 74 9.30 -8.22 -9.46
CA ASP A 74 8.86 -8.08 -10.86
C ASP A 74 7.95 -6.84 -11.03
N ILE A 75 7.08 -6.61 -10.07
CA ILE A 75 6.24 -5.40 -10.03
C ILE A 75 7.13 -4.16 -9.89
N LEU A 76 8.08 -4.18 -8.94
CA LEU A 76 9.03 -3.08 -8.77
C LEU A 76 9.75 -2.75 -10.08
N ARG A 77 10.30 -3.76 -10.77
CA ARG A 77 11.00 -3.56 -12.06
C ARG A 77 10.09 -2.94 -13.12
N GLN A 78 8.86 -3.45 -13.25
CA GLN A 78 7.89 -2.88 -14.19
C GLN A 78 7.60 -1.41 -13.91
N ARG A 79 7.51 -1.03 -12.62
CA ARG A 79 7.28 0.37 -12.22
C ARG A 79 8.49 1.26 -12.51
N LEU A 80 9.68 0.75 -12.24
CA LEU A 80 10.93 1.43 -12.57
C LEU A 80 11.05 1.69 -14.08
N ASP A 81 10.85 0.66 -14.89
CA ASP A 81 10.96 0.74 -16.35
C ASP A 81 9.90 1.68 -16.96
N LYS A 82 8.66 1.60 -16.47
CA LYS A 82 7.58 2.38 -17.04
C LYS A 82 7.57 3.84 -16.60
N PHE A 83 7.64 4.08 -15.30
CA PHE A 83 7.44 5.42 -14.73
C PHE A 83 8.76 6.10 -14.36
N LYS A 84 9.60 5.42 -13.59
CA LYS A 84 10.86 6.01 -13.11
C LYS A 84 11.80 6.38 -14.24
N ALA A 85 11.87 5.57 -15.29
CA ALA A 85 12.68 5.87 -16.47
C ALA A 85 12.20 7.11 -17.25
N VAL A 86 10.90 7.45 -17.16
CA VAL A 86 10.31 8.57 -17.92
C VAL A 86 10.21 9.85 -17.09
N ILE A 87 9.86 9.72 -15.80
CA ILE A 87 9.70 10.85 -14.88
C ILE A 87 10.52 10.66 -13.59
N PRO A 88 11.87 10.54 -13.69
CA PRO A 88 12.75 10.13 -12.60
C PRO A 88 12.67 11.01 -11.36
N ASP A 89 12.41 12.31 -11.55
CA ASP A 89 12.41 13.28 -10.44
C ASP A 89 11.06 13.36 -9.71
N ARG A 90 10.00 12.81 -10.30
CA ARG A 90 8.63 12.91 -9.78
C ARG A 90 8.07 11.61 -9.26
N TYR A 91 8.60 10.49 -9.71
CA TYR A 91 8.11 9.15 -9.38
C TYR A 91 9.05 8.44 -8.42
N LEU A 92 8.52 8.11 -7.26
CA LEU A 92 9.20 7.36 -6.21
C LEU A 92 8.50 6.01 -6.09
N VAL A 93 9.24 4.93 -6.05
CA VAL A 93 8.66 3.59 -5.88
C VAL A 93 9.31 2.89 -4.70
N PHE A 94 8.49 2.25 -3.87
CA PHE A 94 8.94 1.52 -2.70
C PHE A 94 9.13 0.04 -3.01
N ALA A 95 10.19 -0.52 -2.47
CA ALA A 95 10.50 -1.94 -2.47
C ALA A 95 9.57 -2.74 -1.55
N GLY A 96 9.70 -4.05 -1.55
CA GLY A 96 8.99 -4.95 -0.65
C GLY A 96 9.84 -6.12 -0.16
N VAL A 97 9.28 -6.88 0.76
CA VAL A 97 9.87 -8.12 1.27
C VAL A 97 9.05 -9.31 0.80
N ASN A 98 9.70 -10.30 0.22
CA ASN A 98 9.05 -11.56 -0.12
C ASN A 98 8.96 -12.48 1.12
N TRP A 99 7.88 -12.29 1.88
CA TRP A 99 7.61 -13.03 3.11
C TRP A 99 7.43 -14.54 2.88
N SER A 100 6.96 -14.95 1.72
CA SER A 100 6.74 -16.37 1.39
C SER A 100 8.04 -17.19 1.33
N ALA A 101 9.18 -16.53 1.31
CA ALA A 101 10.49 -17.20 1.39
C ALA A 101 10.87 -17.65 2.81
N TRP A 102 10.16 -17.18 3.85
CA TRP A 102 10.52 -17.46 5.24
C TRP A 102 10.64 -18.94 5.58
N PRO A 103 9.67 -19.81 5.26
CA PRO A 103 9.76 -21.24 5.57
C PRO A 103 11.01 -21.92 4.98
N GLN A 104 11.49 -21.43 3.83
CA GLN A 104 12.67 -21.99 3.17
C GLN A 104 13.98 -21.40 3.69
N LYS A 105 13.98 -20.16 4.15
CA LYS A 105 15.16 -19.45 4.64
C LYS A 105 15.40 -19.64 6.13
N GLY A 106 14.35 -19.92 6.88
CA GLY A 106 14.42 -20.12 8.31
C GLY A 106 15.08 -18.94 9.03
N ASP A 107 16.02 -19.22 9.92
CA ASP A 107 16.70 -18.19 10.71
C ASP A 107 17.59 -17.25 9.89
N SER A 108 17.93 -17.60 8.65
CA SER A 108 18.69 -16.72 7.74
C SER A 108 17.79 -15.78 6.92
N PHE A 109 16.49 -15.78 7.17
CA PHE A 109 15.54 -14.98 6.38
C PHE A 109 15.87 -13.49 6.42
N GLY A 110 16.18 -12.93 7.59
CA GLY A 110 16.46 -11.51 7.74
C GLY A 110 17.65 -11.05 6.91
N GLU A 111 18.75 -11.80 6.95
CA GLU A 111 19.95 -11.49 6.13
C GLU A 111 19.65 -11.61 4.64
N TRP A 112 18.93 -12.66 4.25
CA TRP A 112 18.51 -12.82 2.86
C TRP A 112 17.62 -11.67 2.39
N ALA A 113 16.62 -11.28 3.19
CA ALA A 113 15.71 -10.18 2.87
C ALA A 113 16.44 -8.83 2.82
N ALA A 114 17.40 -8.61 3.72
CA ALA A 114 18.26 -7.45 3.72
C ALA A 114 19.07 -7.33 2.42
N GLU A 115 19.68 -8.43 1.95
CA GLU A 115 20.41 -8.40 0.67
C GLU A 115 19.46 -8.15 -0.52
N ARG A 116 18.27 -8.73 -0.51
CA ARG A 116 17.24 -8.42 -1.52
C ARG A 116 16.86 -6.94 -1.51
N LEU A 117 16.72 -6.34 -0.33
CA LEU A 117 16.43 -4.91 -0.19
C LEU A 117 17.58 -4.04 -0.75
N ARG A 118 18.84 -4.41 -0.50
CA ARG A 118 19.99 -3.73 -1.10
C ARG A 118 19.97 -3.78 -2.63
N GLU A 119 19.61 -4.93 -3.21
CA GLU A 119 19.47 -5.04 -4.66
C GLU A 119 18.33 -4.19 -5.21
N GLN A 120 17.17 -4.21 -4.57
CA GLN A 120 16.02 -3.38 -4.97
C GLN A 120 16.35 -1.88 -4.91
N ALA A 121 17.11 -1.46 -3.89
CA ALA A 121 17.61 -0.09 -3.80
C ALA A 121 18.58 0.25 -4.95
N ARG A 122 19.50 -0.68 -5.33
CA ARG A 122 20.39 -0.49 -6.49
C ARG A 122 19.61 -0.36 -7.80
N TRP A 123 18.46 -0.99 -7.93
CA TRP A 123 17.57 -0.83 -9.10
C TRP A 123 16.87 0.54 -9.13
N GLY A 124 16.76 1.21 -7.98
CA GLY A 124 16.15 2.54 -7.86
C GLY A 124 14.95 2.65 -6.94
N ALA A 125 14.70 1.65 -6.12
CA ALA A 125 13.69 1.78 -5.06
C ALA A 125 14.12 2.84 -4.02
N GLN A 126 13.17 3.62 -3.55
CA GLN A 126 13.42 4.79 -2.70
C GLN A 126 12.72 4.71 -1.33
N GLY A 127 12.25 3.54 -0.96
CA GLY A 127 11.64 3.23 0.33
C GLY A 127 11.29 1.76 0.43
N LEU A 128 10.77 1.35 1.56
CA LEU A 128 10.32 -0.01 1.83
C LEU A 128 8.84 0.02 2.24
N LYS A 129 8.00 -0.72 1.54
CA LYS A 129 6.59 -0.96 1.89
C LYS A 129 6.45 -2.31 2.58
N ILE A 130 5.85 -2.29 3.75
CA ILE A 130 5.39 -3.48 4.46
C ILE A 130 3.86 -3.51 4.40
N TRP A 131 3.32 -4.59 3.85
CA TRP A 131 1.89 -4.79 3.73
C TRP A 131 1.29 -5.43 4.98
N LYS A 132 -0.02 -5.30 5.16
CA LYS A 132 -0.77 -5.81 6.32
C LYS A 132 -0.66 -7.32 6.54
N ASN A 133 -0.36 -8.10 5.50
CA ASN A 133 -0.13 -9.54 5.63
C ASN A 133 0.99 -9.86 6.63
N PHE A 134 1.98 -8.97 6.77
CA PHE A 134 2.91 -9.04 7.87
C PHE A 134 2.21 -8.63 9.18
N GLY A 135 2.23 -9.52 10.15
CA GLY A 135 1.46 -9.38 11.39
C GLY A 135 0.09 -10.10 11.38
N LEU A 136 -0.43 -10.47 10.20
CA LEU A 136 -1.69 -11.21 10.09
C LEU A 136 -1.51 -12.66 9.63
N HIS A 137 -0.58 -12.91 8.71
CA HIS A 137 -0.45 -14.21 8.03
C HIS A 137 0.98 -14.69 7.88
N VAL A 138 1.98 -13.82 8.03
CA VAL A 138 3.37 -14.22 7.85
C VAL A 138 3.81 -15.08 9.02
N CYS A 139 4.10 -16.34 8.73
CA CYS A 139 4.60 -17.31 9.70
C CYS A 139 6.05 -17.69 9.39
N ASP A 140 6.76 -18.10 10.44
CA ASP A 140 8.11 -18.64 10.34
C ASP A 140 8.10 -20.11 9.88
N GLN A 141 9.28 -20.75 9.82
CA GLN A 141 9.45 -22.15 9.44
C GLN A 141 8.78 -23.16 10.41
N HIS A 142 8.27 -22.71 11.54
CA HIS A 142 7.55 -23.50 12.54
C HIS A 142 6.07 -23.16 12.61
N ASP A 143 5.54 -22.50 11.57
CA ASP A 143 4.14 -22.05 11.47
C ASP A 143 3.72 -21.11 12.62
N ARG A 144 4.66 -20.32 13.14
CA ARG A 144 4.38 -19.31 14.18
C ARG A 144 4.32 -17.92 13.56
N LEU A 145 3.29 -17.16 13.90
CA LEU A 145 3.15 -15.78 13.44
C LEU A 145 4.37 -14.95 13.85
N VAL A 146 4.94 -14.23 12.91
CA VAL A 146 6.14 -13.41 13.14
C VAL A 146 5.73 -12.01 13.59
N PRO A 147 6.12 -11.57 14.81
CA PRO A 147 5.88 -10.22 15.28
C PRO A 147 6.79 -9.21 14.55
N ILE A 148 6.36 -7.94 14.53
CA ILE A 148 7.10 -6.89 13.80
C ILE A 148 8.46 -6.57 14.44
N ASP A 149 8.60 -6.83 15.71
CA ASP A 149 9.82 -6.65 16.52
C ASP A 149 10.66 -7.92 16.64
N ASP A 150 10.41 -8.92 15.81
CA ASP A 150 11.23 -10.14 15.78
C ASP A 150 12.68 -9.80 15.42
N ALA A 151 13.61 -10.15 16.30
CA ALA A 151 15.03 -9.84 16.14
C ALA A 151 15.64 -10.41 14.84
N ARG A 152 15.03 -11.45 14.25
CA ARG A 152 15.44 -11.98 12.94
C ARG A 152 15.23 -10.98 11.81
N LEU A 153 14.45 -9.91 12.02
CA LEU A 153 14.21 -8.82 11.04
C LEU A 153 15.18 -7.65 11.21
N ASP A 154 15.98 -7.61 12.27
CA ASP A 154 16.94 -6.52 12.50
C ASP A 154 17.81 -6.23 11.27
N PRO A 155 18.32 -7.22 10.49
CA PRO A 155 19.10 -6.96 9.29
C PRO A 155 18.33 -6.15 8.24
N VAL A 156 17.01 -6.34 8.13
CA VAL A 156 16.15 -5.58 7.18
C VAL A 156 16.05 -4.12 7.62
N TRP A 157 15.76 -3.90 8.91
CA TRP A 157 15.62 -2.56 9.47
C TRP A 157 16.92 -1.77 9.44
N GLN A 158 18.03 -2.42 9.78
CA GLN A 158 19.37 -1.84 9.69
C GLN A 158 19.71 -1.46 8.25
N THR A 159 19.43 -2.35 7.28
CA THR A 159 19.65 -2.08 5.87
C THR A 159 18.81 -0.90 5.37
N ALA A 160 17.55 -0.81 5.76
CA ALA A 160 16.72 0.34 5.42
C ALA A 160 17.31 1.66 5.97
N ALA A 161 17.81 1.63 7.22
CA ALA A 161 18.47 2.78 7.84
C ALA A 161 19.78 3.15 7.14
N GLU A 162 20.66 2.19 6.86
CA GLU A 162 21.93 2.39 6.17
C GLU A 162 21.75 3.03 4.77
N LEU A 163 20.68 2.61 4.07
CA LEU A 163 20.36 3.11 2.74
C LEU A 163 19.47 4.36 2.75
N ASN A 164 19.12 4.89 3.95
CA ASN A 164 18.18 6.00 4.13
C ASN A 164 16.83 5.76 3.44
N LEU A 165 16.33 4.53 3.46
CA LEU A 165 15.03 4.17 2.93
C LEU A 165 13.94 4.38 4.01
N PRO A 166 12.98 5.28 3.80
CA PRO A 166 11.80 5.34 4.67
C PRO A 166 11.03 4.04 4.60
N VAL A 167 10.50 3.60 5.75
CA VAL A 167 9.68 2.40 5.85
C VAL A 167 8.23 2.80 6.08
N LEU A 168 7.33 2.35 5.22
CA LEU A 168 5.89 2.57 5.33
C LEU A 168 5.21 1.26 5.66
N LEU A 169 4.62 1.19 6.86
CA LEU A 169 3.93 0.01 7.38
C LEU A 169 2.42 0.18 7.30
N HIS A 170 1.73 -0.83 6.75
CA HIS A 170 0.29 -0.97 6.88
C HIS A 170 0.02 -1.87 8.09
N VAL A 171 -0.47 -1.30 9.18
CA VAL A 171 -0.53 -2.01 10.48
C VAL A 171 -1.90 -2.60 10.82
N ALA A 172 -2.98 -2.12 10.21
CA ALA A 172 -4.33 -2.55 10.58
C ALA A 172 -5.36 -2.23 9.50
N ASP A 173 -6.47 -2.97 9.57
CA ASP A 173 -7.73 -2.67 8.89
C ASP A 173 -8.80 -2.27 9.93
N PRO A 174 -9.96 -1.76 9.50
CA PRO A 174 -11.09 -1.51 10.39
C PRO A 174 -11.45 -2.75 11.21
N VAL A 175 -11.86 -2.55 12.47
CA VAL A 175 -12.24 -3.67 13.37
C VAL A 175 -13.27 -4.61 12.73
N ALA A 176 -14.20 -4.05 11.95
CA ALA A 176 -15.21 -4.84 11.25
C ALA A 176 -14.63 -5.89 10.28
N PHE A 177 -13.37 -5.75 9.83
CA PHE A 177 -12.70 -6.75 8.98
C PHE A 177 -12.34 -8.02 9.76
N PHE A 178 -12.32 -7.93 11.10
CA PHE A 178 -12.05 -9.05 12.01
C PHE A 178 -13.33 -9.61 12.65
N ASP A 179 -14.46 -8.90 12.51
CA ASP A 179 -15.75 -9.32 13.04
C ASP A 179 -16.46 -10.29 12.08
N PRO A 180 -17.36 -11.14 12.59
CA PRO A 180 -18.15 -12.05 11.75
C PRO A 180 -18.92 -11.30 10.66
N LEU A 181 -18.86 -11.80 9.42
CA LEU A 181 -19.59 -11.24 8.29
C LEU A 181 -21.07 -11.58 8.39
N ASN A 182 -21.83 -10.74 9.06
CA ASN A 182 -23.27 -10.87 9.25
C ASN A 182 -23.96 -9.50 9.14
N ARG A 183 -25.30 -9.48 9.33
CA ARG A 183 -26.11 -8.26 9.20
C ARG A 183 -25.73 -7.10 10.13
N ASN A 184 -24.89 -7.33 11.13
CA ASN A 184 -24.45 -6.31 12.08
C ASN A 184 -23.05 -5.77 11.72
N ASN A 185 -22.38 -6.36 10.74
CA ASN A 185 -21.05 -5.90 10.29
C ASN A 185 -21.21 -4.64 9.45
N GLU A 186 -20.64 -3.53 9.89
CA GLU A 186 -20.72 -2.23 9.19
C GLU A 186 -20.05 -2.20 7.83
N ARG A 187 -19.18 -3.18 7.52
CA ARG A 187 -18.46 -3.34 6.26
C ARG A 187 -18.99 -4.53 5.44
N TRP A 188 -20.20 -4.95 5.71
CA TRP A 188 -20.78 -6.14 5.08
C TRP A 188 -20.74 -6.11 3.54
N GLU A 189 -21.09 -4.98 2.93
CA GLU A 189 -21.10 -4.86 1.45
C GLU A 189 -19.70 -5.01 0.85
N GLU A 190 -18.70 -4.37 1.47
CA GLU A 190 -17.30 -4.41 1.04
C GLU A 190 -16.72 -5.82 1.20
N LEU A 191 -16.90 -6.42 2.37
CA LEU A 191 -16.38 -7.75 2.68
C LEU A 191 -17.14 -8.87 1.97
N HIS A 192 -18.42 -8.66 1.64
CA HIS A 192 -19.18 -9.59 0.80
C HIS A 192 -18.66 -9.60 -0.64
N ALA A 193 -18.26 -8.46 -1.17
CA ALA A 193 -17.64 -8.33 -2.48
C ALA A 193 -16.17 -8.84 -2.50
N HIS A 194 -15.48 -8.76 -1.36
CA HIS A 194 -14.07 -9.12 -1.18
C HIS A 194 -13.88 -10.02 0.05
N PRO A 195 -14.34 -11.29 0.00
CA PRO A 195 -14.27 -12.20 1.15
C PRO A 195 -12.84 -12.48 1.66
N ASP A 196 -11.85 -12.32 0.79
CA ASP A 196 -10.42 -12.45 1.08
C ASP A 196 -9.87 -11.30 1.92
N TRP A 197 -10.65 -10.23 2.13
CA TRP A 197 -10.29 -9.12 2.99
C TRP A 197 -10.77 -9.31 4.43
N GLN A 198 -11.61 -10.32 4.68
CA GLN A 198 -12.02 -10.68 6.03
C GLN A 198 -10.92 -11.49 6.73
N PHE A 199 -10.55 -11.08 7.92
CA PHE A 199 -9.57 -11.77 8.75
C PHE A 199 -10.29 -12.52 9.87
N PRO A 200 -9.88 -13.77 10.20
CA PRO A 200 -10.39 -14.42 11.40
C PRO A 200 -9.95 -13.60 12.63
N SER A 201 -10.83 -13.53 13.62
CA SER A 201 -10.45 -12.99 14.94
C SER A 201 -9.26 -13.78 15.46
N PRO A 202 -8.27 -13.10 16.06
CA PRO A 202 -7.12 -13.75 16.65
C PRO A 202 -7.53 -14.68 17.82
#